data_0ebde8adf70e59ec62d53c966e36b9ca
#
_entry.id   0ebde8adf70e59ec62d53c966e36b9ca
#
_cell.length_a   1.000
_cell.length_b   1.000
_cell.length_c   1.000
_cell.angle_alpha   90.00
_cell.angle_beta   90.00
_cell.angle_gamma   90.00
#
_symmetry.space_group_name_H-M   'P 1'
#
loop_
_entity.id
_entity.type
_entity.pdbx_description
1 polymer ?
#
loop_
_entity_poly.entity_id
_entity_poly.type
_entity_poly.pdbx_seq_one_letter_code
_entity_poly.pdbx_strand_id
1 'polypeptide(L)'
;IVNALRSPALELKNIGPVTIFTETITVGNSAVTARCRIHGIEGDRLFKCYYRPKKNARAIYGSSYYPQELRLFTLGGRVEYADVLIAEWVEGTPLDIVAASHGCDYGALSHAFDRMAIRLLEADYAHGDIKPENIICRPDGEMQLIDMDAMWHSGIEERSLDEYGTPAFNHPKRPLMRLGKHIDDYPLA
;
A
#
# COMPACT_ATOMS: atom_id res chain seq x y z
N ILE A 1 12.23 13.47 -0.85
CA ILE A 1 10.78 13.29 -0.68
C ILE A 1 10.35 13.79 0.70
N VAL A 2 10.86 13.25 1.82
CA VAL A 2 10.41 13.62 3.18
C VAL A 2 10.42 15.14 3.40
N ASN A 3 11.50 15.83 3.01
CA ASN A 3 11.59 17.29 3.14
C ASN A 3 10.56 18.02 2.27
N ALA A 4 10.23 17.49 1.08
CA ALA A 4 9.18 18.05 0.24
C ALA A 4 7.80 17.90 0.88
N LEU A 5 7.50 16.73 1.48
CA LEU A 5 6.23 16.49 2.18
C LEU A 5 6.05 17.36 3.44
N ARG A 6 7.14 17.81 4.05
CA ARG A 6 7.13 18.74 5.19
C ARG A 6 7.06 20.22 4.77
N SER A 7 7.23 20.49 3.50
CA SER A 7 7.21 21.86 2.98
C SER A 7 5.78 22.37 2.82
N PRO A 8 5.45 23.59 3.24
CA PRO A 8 4.19 24.23 2.93
C PRO A 8 4.02 24.54 1.43
N ALA A 9 5.13 24.52 0.67
CA ALA A 9 5.18 24.73 -0.77
C ALA A 9 5.31 23.40 -1.54
N LEU A 10 4.50 22.39 -1.17
CA LEU A 10 4.44 21.11 -1.87
C LEU A 10 3.95 21.33 -3.31
N GLU A 11 4.78 21.01 -4.30
CA GLU A 11 4.45 21.23 -5.72
C GLU A 11 3.96 19.93 -6.37
N LEU A 12 2.67 19.88 -6.63
CA LEU A 12 1.98 18.81 -7.34
C LEU A 12 1.45 19.30 -8.68
N LYS A 13 1.40 18.43 -9.69
CA LYS A 13 0.97 18.83 -11.04
C LYS A 13 -0.56 18.79 -11.22
N ASN A 14 -1.21 17.73 -10.73
CA ASN A 14 -2.60 17.41 -11.06
C ASN A 14 -3.50 17.23 -9.84
N ILE A 15 -2.95 16.83 -8.68
CA ILE A 15 -3.74 16.48 -7.49
C ILE A 15 -4.36 17.73 -6.82
N GLY A 16 -3.85 18.91 -7.07
CA GLY A 16 -4.31 20.13 -6.41
C GLY A 16 -3.74 20.30 -5.00
N PRO A 17 -4.29 21.23 -4.18
CA PRO A 17 -3.77 21.51 -2.84
C PRO A 17 -3.95 20.33 -1.89
N VAL A 18 -2.87 19.92 -1.24
CA VAL A 18 -2.83 18.81 -0.28
C VAL A 18 -2.26 19.31 1.05
N THR A 19 -2.90 18.91 2.14
CA THR A 19 -2.36 19.07 3.49
C THR A 19 -1.83 17.73 3.96
N ILE A 20 -0.52 17.60 4.17
CA ILE A 20 0.13 16.41 4.70
C ILE A 20 0.12 16.47 6.24
N PHE A 21 -0.33 15.39 6.90
CA PHE A 21 -0.17 15.21 8.33
C PHE A 21 1.24 14.70 8.61
N THR A 22 2.15 15.61 8.91
CA THR A 22 3.61 15.35 8.93
C THR A 22 4.04 14.34 9.99
N GLU A 23 3.28 14.18 11.07
CA GLU A 23 3.47 13.18 12.13
C GLU A 23 3.21 11.75 11.65
N THR A 24 2.50 11.59 10.54
CA THR A 24 2.18 10.28 9.95
C THR A 24 3.17 9.84 8.86
N ILE A 25 4.19 10.66 8.57
CA ILE A 25 5.17 10.34 7.53
C ILE A 25 5.95 9.09 7.92
N THR A 26 5.83 8.06 7.10
CA THR A 26 6.55 6.80 7.24
C THR A 26 7.44 6.56 6.02
N VAL A 27 8.69 6.18 6.29
CA VAL A 27 9.69 5.88 5.27
C VAL A 27 9.78 4.37 5.11
N GLY A 28 9.29 3.87 3.99
CA GLY A 28 9.38 2.46 3.62
C GLY A 28 10.53 2.17 2.65
N ASN A 29 10.63 0.93 2.19
CA ASN A 29 11.67 0.48 1.27
C ASN A 29 11.46 0.99 -0.18
N SER A 30 10.22 1.11 -0.63
CA SER A 30 9.88 1.50 -2.01
C SER A 30 9.25 2.89 -2.12
N ALA A 31 8.75 3.44 -1.02
CA ALA A 31 8.03 4.70 -1.01
C ALA A 31 8.08 5.39 0.37
N VAL A 32 7.71 6.66 0.38
CA VAL A 32 7.33 7.42 1.57
C VAL A 32 5.82 7.53 1.58
N THR A 33 5.19 7.24 2.71
CA THR A 33 3.75 7.34 2.91
C THR A 33 3.41 8.40 3.95
N ALA A 34 2.23 8.99 3.83
CA ALA A 34 1.67 9.88 4.84
C ALA A 34 0.14 9.90 4.73
N ARG A 35 -0.53 10.20 5.82
CA ARG A 35 -1.94 10.61 5.81
C ARG A 35 -2.03 12.03 5.28
N CYS A 36 -3.02 12.32 4.47
CA CYS A 36 -3.23 13.65 3.92
C CYS A 36 -4.72 14.00 3.79
N ARG A 37 -4.98 15.27 3.57
CA ARG A 37 -6.28 15.78 3.17
C ARG A 37 -6.13 16.56 1.86
N ILE A 38 -6.98 16.24 0.88
CA ILE A 38 -7.00 16.91 -0.42
C ILE A 38 -8.14 17.91 -0.43
N HIS A 39 -7.88 19.15 -0.82
CA HIS A 39 -8.92 20.17 -0.87
C HIS A 39 -10.02 19.78 -1.86
N GLY A 40 -11.27 19.85 -1.40
CA GLY A 40 -12.44 19.46 -2.21
C GLY A 40 -12.76 17.96 -2.22
N ILE A 41 -11.97 17.12 -1.53
CA ILE A 41 -12.25 15.70 -1.38
C ILE A 41 -12.54 15.40 0.10
N GLU A 42 -13.68 14.78 0.37
CA GLU A 42 -14.06 14.41 1.72
C GLU A 42 -13.23 13.23 2.24
N GLY A 43 -12.92 13.27 3.54
CA GLY A 43 -12.15 12.26 4.25
C GLY A 43 -10.65 12.35 4.02
N ASP A 44 -9.93 11.60 4.85
CA ASP A 44 -8.48 11.54 4.76
C ASP A 44 -8.04 10.53 3.70
N ARG A 45 -6.86 10.74 3.15
CA ARG A 45 -6.27 9.93 2.09
C ARG A 45 -4.88 9.46 2.47
N LEU A 46 -4.47 8.34 1.90
CA LEU A 46 -3.10 7.91 1.84
C LEU A 46 -2.41 8.67 0.71
N PHE A 47 -1.31 9.35 1.03
CA PHE A 47 -0.34 9.88 0.08
C PHE A 47 0.87 8.94 0.07
N LYS A 48 1.11 8.24 -1.03
CA LYS A 48 2.26 7.34 -1.19
C LYS A 48 3.12 7.83 -2.35
N CYS A 49 4.35 8.26 -2.04
CA CYS A 49 5.30 8.77 -3.01
C CYS A 49 6.41 7.76 -3.24
N TYR A 50 6.52 7.25 -4.45
CA TYR A 50 7.46 6.21 -4.81
C TYR A 50 8.87 6.74 -5.08
N TYR A 51 9.91 5.98 -4.68
CA TYR A 51 11.30 6.30 -5.01
C TYR A 51 11.62 6.04 -6.47
N ARG A 52 10.90 5.14 -7.12
CA ARG A 52 11.04 4.77 -8.53
C ARG A 52 9.66 4.52 -9.14
N PRO A 53 9.48 4.79 -10.44
CA PRO A 53 8.23 4.46 -11.13
C PRO A 53 7.88 2.98 -11.00
N LYS A 54 6.60 2.68 -10.81
CA LYS A 54 6.05 1.32 -10.72
C LYS A 54 5.41 0.92 -12.06
N LYS A 55 5.88 -0.15 -12.69
CA LYS A 55 5.44 -0.57 -14.03
C LYS A 55 3.95 -0.86 -14.12
N ASN A 56 3.39 -1.53 -13.11
CA ASN A 56 1.98 -1.96 -13.12
C ASN A 56 1.05 -1.05 -12.32
N ALA A 57 1.55 0.02 -11.72
CA ALA A 57 0.74 0.85 -10.84
C ALA A 57 -0.54 1.38 -11.50
N ARG A 58 -0.49 1.70 -12.80
CA ARG A 58 -1.69 2.10 -13.56
C ARG A 58 -2.71 0.97 -13.70
N ALA A 59 -2.27 -0.27 -13.90
CA ALA A 59 -3.15 -1.42 -14.00
C ALA A 59 -3.77 -1.76 -12.63
N ILE A 60 -3.01 -1.58 -11.54
CA ILE A 60 -3.46 -1.87 -10.17
C ILE A 60 -4.36 -0.75 -9.64
N TYR A 61 -3.94 0.50 -9.76
CA TYR A 61 -4.56 1.64 -9.06
C TYR A 61 -5.37 2.57 -9.96
N GLY A 62 -5.34 2.34 -11.28
CA GLY A 62 -6.12 3.14 -12.24
C GLY A 62 -5.81 4.63 -12.17
N SER A 63 -6.86 5.44 -12.01
CA SER A 63 -6.78 6.90 -11.91
C SER A 63 -6.21 7.42 -10.59
N SER A 64 -6.08 6.56 -9.57
CA SER A 64 -5.49 6.92 -8.28
C SER A 64 -3.95 7.03 -8.32
N TYR A 65 -3.32 6.51 -9.38
CA TYR A 65 -1.88 6.63 -9.60
C TYR A 65 -1.54 7.78 -10.54
N TYR A 66 -0.70 8.68 -10.08
CA TYR A 66 -0.27 9.92 -10.74
C TYR A 66 1.22 9.83 -11.08
N PRO A 67 1.60 9.52 -12.32
CA PRO A 67 3.00 9.47 -12.72
C PRO A 67 3.62 10.87 -12.77
N GLN A 68 4.86 10.98 -12.32
CA GLN A 68 5.63 12.24 -12.32
C GLN A 68 4.88 13.43 -11.69
N GLU A 69 4.21 13.19 -10.59
CA GLU A 69 3.29 14.14 -9.97
C GLU A 69 3.99 15.12 -9.03
N LEU A 70 4.83 14.59 -8.12
CA LEU A 70 5.52 15.40 -7.12
C LEU A 70 6.84 15.95 -7.68
N ARG A 71 6.96 17.27 -7.71
CA ARG A 71 8.21 17.96 -8.07
C ARG A 71 9.19 17.96 -6.92
N LEU A 72 10.41 17.55 -7.18
CA LEU A 72 11.48 17.43 -6.21
C LEU A 72 12.69 18.26 -6.65
N PHE A 73 13.28 18.97 -5.69
CA PHE A 73 14.56 19.65 -5.87
C PHE A 73 15.65 18.81 -5.21
N THR A 74 16.61 18.35 -5.99
CA THR A 74 17.77 17.64 -5.47
C THR A 74 18.79 18.61 -4.90
N LEU A 75 19.67 18.10 -4.01
CA LEU A 75 20.77 18.92 -3.45
C LEU A 75 21.71 19.49 -4.52
N GLY A 76 21.77 18.87 -5.70
CA GLY A 76 22.52 19.35 -6.85
C GLY A 76 21.79 20.38 -7.73
N GLY A 77 20.63 20.88 -7.28
CA GLY A 77 19.84 21.89 -8.02
C GLY A 77 19.07 21.32 -9.22
N ARG A 78 19.02 20.01 -9.40
CA ARG A 78 18.22 19.38 -10.46
C ARG A 78 16.77 19.24 -10.01
N VAL A 79 15.87 19.35 -10.98
CA VAL A 79 14.46 19.06 -10.80
C VAL A 79 14.20 17.61 -11.20
N GLU A 80 13.59 16.86 -10.32
CA GLU A 80 13.13 15.49 -10.56
C GLU A 80 11.64 15.40 -10.25
N TYR A 81 10.99 14.33 -10.73
CA TYR A 81 9.58 14.11 -10.48
C TYR A 81 9.38 12.69 -9.96
N ALA A 82 8.57 12.55 -8.92
CA ALA A 82 8.21 11.27 -8.35
C ALA A 82 6.74 10.94 -8.61
N ASP A 83 6.47 9.66 -8.75
CA ASP A 83 5.12 9.14 -8.89
C ASP A 83 4.41 9.14 -7.53
N VAL A 84 3.12 9.43 -7.56
CA VAL A 84 2.28 9.50 -6.37
C VAL A 84 1.05 8.61 -6.53
N LEU A 85 0.73 7.88 -5.49
CA LEU A 85 -0.55 7.21 -5.33
C LEU A 85 -1.37 7.97 -4.29
N ILE A 86 -2.63 8.25 -4.62
CA ILE A 86 -3.64 8.72 -3.68
C ILE A 86 -4.67 7.61 -3.51
N ALA A 87 -4.79 7.09 -2.31
CA ALA A 87 -5.75 6.04 -1.98
C ALA A 87 -6.60 6.43 -0.76
N GLU A 88 -7.58 5.64 -0.42
CA GLU A 88 -8.32 5.79 0.80
C GLU A 88 -7.41 5.56 2.02
N TRP A 89 -7.54 6.41 3.04
CA TRP A 89 -6.90 6.15 4.32
C TRP A 89 -7.71 5.12 5.11
N VAL A 90 -7.10 4.01 5.44
CA VAL A 90 -7.73 2.96 6.25
C VAL A 90 -7.46 3.23 7.72
N GLU A 91 -8.50 3.54 8.47
CA GLU A 91 -8.41 3.71 9.93
C GLU A 91 -8.28 2.36 10.62
N GLY A 92 -7.37 2.28 11.59
CA GLY A 92 -7.15 1.07 12.39
C GLY A 92 -5.69 0.89 12.78
N THR A 93 -5.39 -0.30 13.28
CA THR A 93 -4.05 -0.67 13.75
C THR A 93 -3.56 -1.89 12.99
N PRO A 94 -2.29 -1.95 12.54
CA PRO A 94 -1.71 -3.13 11.91
C PRO A 94 -1.83 -4.38 12.78
N LEU A 95 -2.06 -5.53 12.16
CA LEU A 95 -2.30 -6.80 12.85
C LEU A 95 -1.13 -7.22 13.74
N ASP A 96 0.11 -7.00 13.32
CA ASP A 96 1.31 -7.29 14.12
C ASP A 96 1.29 -6.54 15.46
N ILE A 97 0.88 -5.26 15.46
CA ILE A 97 0.78 -4.43 16.66
C ILE A 97 -0.38 -4.90 17.56
N VAL A 98 -1.55 -5.20 16.95
CA VAL A 98 -2.70 -5.69 17.71
C VAL A 98 -2.39 -7.05 18.34
N ALA A 99 -1.81 -7.98 17.58
CA ALA A 99 -1.45 -9.30 18.06
C ALA A 99 -0.39 -9.28 19.16
N ALA A 100 0.52 -8.31 19.16
CA ALA A 100 1.51 -8.11 20.21
C ALA A 100 0.97 -7.39 21.45
N SER A 101 -0.26 -6.87 21.41
CA SER A 101 -0.83 -6.10 22.53
C SER A 101 -1.22 -6.98 23.71
N HIS A 102 -1.06 -6.45 24.92
CA HIS A 102 -1.45 -7.18 26.14
C HIS A 102 -2.99 -7.34 26.20
N GLY A 103 -3.44 -8.57 26.43
CA GLY A 103 -4.89 -8.87 26.50
C GLY A 103 -5.58 -8.98 25.14
N CYS A 104 -4.83 -9.21 24.07
CA CYS A 104 -5.36 -9.43 22.74
C CYS A 104 -6.36 -10.61 22.72
N ASP A 105 -7.55 -10.39 22.14
CA ASP A 105 -8.51 -11.45 21.86
C ASP A 105 -8.17 -12.15 20.54
N TYR A 106 -7.34 -13.19 20.64
CA TYR A 106 -6.94 -13.99 19.47
C TYR A 106 -8.10 -14.71 18.80
N GLY A 107 -9.18 -15.03 19.54
CA GLY A 107 -10.38 -15.63 18.97
C GLY A 107 -11.08 -14.66 18.02
N ALA A 108 -11.31 -13.43 18.48
CA ALA A 108 -11.89 -12.39 17.63
C ALA A 108 -11.01 -12.06 16.42
N LEU A 109 -9.66 -12.01 16.61
CA LEU A 109 -8.72 -11.79 15.50
C LEU A 109 -8.78 -12.91 14.46
N SER A 110 -8.79 -14.20 14.91
CA SER A 110 -8.90 -15.34 14.00
C SER A 110 -10.16 -15.28 13.16
N HIS A 111 -11.31 -15.02 13.76
CA HIS A 111 -12.57 -14.89 13.02
C HIS A 111 -12.57 -13.72 12.03
N ALA A 112 -11.97 -12.58 12.38
CA ALA A 112 -11.85 -11.44 11.47
C ALA A 112 -10.90 -11.76 10.30
N PHE A 113 -9.79 -12.46 10.58
CA PHE A 113 -8.85 -12.92 9.56
C PHE A 113 -9.52 -13.91 8.60
N ASP A 114 -10.27 -14.90 9.11
CA ASP A 114 -11.00 -15.87 8.29
C ASP A 114 -11.94 -15.17 7.31
N ARG A 115 -12.72 -14.19 7.79
CA ARG A 115 -13.61 -13.42 6.92
C ARG A 115 -12.86 -12.65 5.84
N MET A 116 -11.72 -12.05 6.17
CA MET A 116 -10.87 -11.35 5.20
C MET A 116 -10.29 -12.34 4.17
N ALA A 117 -9.76 -13.48 4.64
CA ALA A 117 -9.18 -14.52 3.79
C ALA A 117 -10.21 -15.09 2.79
N ILE A 118 -11.43 -15.40 3.26
CA ILE A 118 -12.52 -15.88 2.40
C ILE A 118 -12.83 -14.84 1.29
N ARG A 119 -12.99 -13.57 1.65
CA ARG A 119 -13.22 -12.51 0.66
C ARG A 119 -12.10 -12.43 -0.39
N LEU A 120 -10.85 -12.59 0.02
CA LEU A 120 -9.72 -12.56 -0.91
C LEU A 120 -9.70 -13.81 -1.81
N LEU A 121 -9.97 -15.00 -1.27
CA LEU A 121 -10.02 -16.23 -2.05
C LEU A 121 -11.15 -16.24 -3.10
N GLU A 122 -12.25 -15.54 -2.82
CA GLU A 122 -13.37 -15.34 -3.76
C GLU A 122 -13.10 -14.27 -4.81
N ALA A 123 -12.15 -13.35 -4.57
CA ALA A 123 -11.83 -12.27 -5.48
C ALA A 123 -11.12 -12.75 -6.77
N ASP A 124 -11.16 -11.94 -7.84
CA ASP A 124 -10.49 -12.20 -9.12
C ASP A 124 -9.03 -11.72 -9.16
N TYR A 125 -8.47 -11.41 -8.01
CA TYR A 125 -7.09 -10.97 -7.85
C TYR A 125 -6.42 -11.67 -6.68
N ALA A 126 -5.10 -11.56 -6.59
CA ALA A 126 -4.32 -11.91 -5.43
C ALA A 126 -3.56 -10.67 -4.91
N HIS A 127 -3.40 -10.56 -3.61
CA HIS A 127 -2.71 -9.44 -2.98
C HIS A 127 -1.20 -9.45 -3.24
N GLY A 128 -0.60 -10.62 -3.13
CA GLY A 128 0.81 -10.86 -3.47
C GLY A 128 1.83 -10.53 -2.38
N ASP A 129 1.45 -9.82 -1.31
CA ASP A 129 2.32 -9.52 -0.16
C ASP A 129 1.52 -9.52 1.15
N ILE A 130 0.84 -10.65 1.44
CA ILE A 130 0.12 -10.81 2.70
C ILE A 130 1.12 -11.00 3.82
N LYS A 131 1.06 -10.08 4.78
CA LYS A 131 1.83 -10.09 6.04
C LYS A 131 1.10 -9.25 7.09
N PRO A 132 1.37 -9.45 8.37
CA PRO A 132 0.63 -8.75 9.44
C PRO A 132 0.67 -7.23 9.35
N GLU A 133 1.76 -6.64 8.85
CA GLU A 133 1.91 -5.19 8.68
C GLU A 133 1.01 -4.63 7.56
N ASN A 134 0.60 -5.49 6.60
CA ASN A 134 -0.29 -5.13 5.49
C ASN A 134 -1.77 -5.42 5.78
N ILE A 135 -2.10 -5.79 7.01
CA ILE A 135 -3.47 -6.07 7.46
C ILE A 135 -3.84 -5.07 8.54
N ILE A 136 -4.84 -4.23 8.29
CA ILE A 136 -5.34 -3.27 9.27
C ILE A 136 -6.54 -3.86 9.99
N CYS A 137 -6.44 -3.96 11.33
CA CYS A 137 -7.55 -4.24 12.21
C CYS A 137 -8.34 -2.95 12.42
N ARG A 138 -9.54 -2.88 11.86
CA ARG A 138 -10.40 -1.69 11.88
C ARG A 138 -11.19 -1.60 13.20
N PRO A 139 -11.65 -0.38 13.58
CA PRO A 139 -12.46 -0.19 14.79
C PRO A 139 -13.79 -0.97 14.78
N ASP A 140 -14.32 -1.32 13.60
CA ASP A 140 -15.54 -2.12 13.43
C ASP A 140 -15.35 -3.63 13.62
N GLY A 141 -14.11 -4.07 13.93
CA GLY A 141 -13.76 -5.48 14.11
C GLY A 141 -13.50 -6.23 12.80
N GLU A 142 -13.51 -5.55 11.66
CA GLU A 142 -13.11 -6.13 10.37
C GLU A 142 -11.62 -5.94 10.09
N MET A 143 -11.07 -6.79 9.23
CA MET A 143 -9.71 -6.66 8.71
C MET A 143 -9.72 -6.22 7.25
N GLN A 144 -8.78 -5.33 6.91
CA GLN A 144 -8.62 -4.81 5.57
C GLN A 144 -7.15 -4.90 5.14
N LEU A 145 -6.94 -5.47 3.95
CA LEU A 145 -5.62 -5.47 3.29
C LEU A 145 -5.28 -4.08 2.76
N ILE A 146 -4.02 -3.71 2.91
CA ILE A 146 -3.43 -2.48 2.37
C ILE A 146 -2.16 -2.82 1.58
N ASP A 147 -1.63 -1.85 0.83
CA ASP A 147 -0.38 -2.00 0.06
C ASP A 147 -0.45 -3.05 -1.05
N MET A 148 -1.25 -2.75 -2.07
CA MET A 148 -1.51 -3.63 -3.22
C MET A 148 -0.39 -3.62 -4.27
N ASP A 149 0.82 -3.13 -3.98
CA ASP A 149 1.91 -2.96 -4.96
C ASP A 149 2.37 -4.28 -5.61
N ALA A 150 2.19 -5.41 -4.92
CA ALA A 150 2.49 -6.75 -5.41
C ALA A 150 1.26 -7.49 -5.98
N MET A 151 0.14 -6.78 -6.14
CA MET A 151 -1.12 -7.37 -6.61
C MET A 151 -0.96 -8.00 -7.98
N TRP A 152 -1.62 -9.16 -8.13
CA TRP A 152 -1.82 -9.81 -9.42
C TRP A 152 -3.31 -9.87 -9.77
N HIS A 153 -3.63 -9.64 -11.05
CA HIS A 153 -4.91 -9.96 -11.67
C HIS A 153 -4.67 -10.34 -13.14
N SER A 154 -5.66 -10.88 -13.81
CA SER A 154 -5.53 -11.42 -15.19
C SER A 154 -5.07 -10.41 -16.25
N GLY A 155 -5.18 -9.11 -15.98
CA GLY A 155 -4.70 -8.03 -16.86
C GLY A 155 -3.24 -7.63 -16.64
N ILE A 156 -2.52 -8.25 -15.69
CA ILE A 156 -1.12 -7.95 -15.40
C ILE A 156 -0.23 -9.03 -16.01
N GLU A 157 0.70 -8.62 -16.85
CA GLU A 157 1.71 -9.53 -17.38
C GLU A 157 2.66 -9.98 -16.28
N GLU A 158 2.86 -11.29 -16.15
CA GLU A 158 3.68 -11.93 -15.12
C GLU A 158 5.13 -11.38 -15.07
N ARG A 159 5.70 -11.03 -16.23
CA ARG A 159 7.06 -10.50 -16.36
C ARG A 159 7.22 -9.04 -15.94
N SER A 160 6.13 -8.37 -15.64
CA SER A 160 6.12 -6.93 -15.33
C SER A 160 6.01 -6.61 -13.86
N LEU A 161 5.93 -7.62 -12.97
CA LEU A 161 5.88 -7.36 -11.53
C LEU A 161 7.22 -6.80 -11.04
N ASP A 162 7.14 -5.66 -10.37
CA ASP A 162 8.28 -5.02 -9.71
C ASP A 162 8.52 -5.59 -8.32
N GLU A 163 7.51 -6.22 -7.73
CA GLU A 163 7.51 -6.76 -6.36
C GLU A 163 6.97 -8.19 -6.33
N TYR A 164 7.63 -9.03 -5.54
CA TYR A 164 7.28 -10.44 -5.35
C TYR A 164 6.80 -10.74 -3.92
N GLY A 165 6.49 -9.69 -3.16
CA GLY A 165 6.09 -9.79 -1.77
C GLY A 165 7.28 -10.03 -0.82
N THR A 166 6.97 -10.26 0.45
CA THR A 166 7.95 -10.44 1.51
C THR A 166 8.34 -11.92 1.64
N PRO A 167 9.62 -12.31 1.43
CA PRO A 167 10.03 -13.71 1.37
C PRO A 167 9.64 -14.54 2.60
N ALA A 168 9.64 -13.95 3.79
CA ALA A 168 9.29 -14.65 5.04
C ALA A 168 7.84 -15.15 5.08
N PHE A 169 6.93 -14.54 4.32
CA PHE A 169 5.51 -14.88 4.27
C PHE A 169 5.12 -15.57 2.96
N ASN A 170 6.04 -15.73 2.02
CA ASN A 170 5.79 -16.37 0.75
C ASN A 170 6.16 -17.85 0.76
N HIS A 171 5.49 -18.63 -0.09
CA HIS A 171 5.91 -20.01 -0.33
C HIS A 171 7.39 -20.05 -0.76
N PRO A 172 8.24 -20.95 -0.23
CA PRO A 172 9.67 -20.98 -0.53
C PRO A 172 10.02 -21.12 -2.04
N LYS A 173 9.09 -21.71 -2.81
CA LYS A 173 9.23 -21.85 -4.27
C LYS A 173 8.64 -20.65 -5.05
N ARG A 174 8.17 -19.59 -4.39
CA ARG A 174 7.53 -18.44 -5.05
C ARG A 174 8.30 -17.91 -6.26
N PRO A 175 9.64 -17.76 -6.24
CA PRO A 175 10.39 -17.27 -7.40
C PRO A 175 10.33 -18.17 -8.63
N LEU A 176 9.96 -19.44 -8.46
CA LEU A 176 9.84 -20.45 -9.52
C LEU A 176 8.39 -20.74 -9.90
N MET A 177 7.43 -20.21 -9.17
CA MET A 177 6.00 -20.42 -9.43
C MET A 177 5.51 -19.45 -10.47
N ARG A 178 4.59 -19.91 -11.31
CA ARG A 178 3.81 -19.02 -12.14
C ARG A 178 2.90 -18.17 -11.26
N LEU A 179 2.89 -16.85 -11.49
CA LEU A 179 2.00 -15.96 -10.77
C LEU A 179 0.56 -16.18 -11.22
N GLY A 180 -0.35 -16.07 -10.27
CA GLY A 180 -1.76 -16.32 -10.51
C GLY A 180 -2.58 -16.06 -9.26
N LYS A 181 -3.87 -16.30 -9.33
CA LYS A 181 -4.83 -16.12 -8.24
C LYS A 181 -4.43 -16.83 -6.93
N HIS A 182 -3.69 -17.95 -7.03
CA HIS A 182 -3.33 -18.82 -5.90
C HIS A 182 -2.00 -18.47 -5.21
N ILE A 183 -1.40 -17.31 -5.54
CA ILE A 183 -0.13 -16.93 -4.92
C ILE A 183 -0.26 -16.59 -3.44
N ASP A 184 -1.47 -16.31 -2.97
CA ASP A 184 -1.78 -15.99 -1.58
C ASP A 184 -2.21 -17.21 -0.74
N ASP A 185 -2.39 -18.39 -1.34
CA ASP A 185 -2.84 -19.59 -0.61
C ASP A 185 -1.89 -19.94 0.55
N TYR A 186 -0.58 -19.77 0.35
CA TYR A 186 0.42 -20.08 1.38
C TYR A 186 0.40 -19.11 2.58
N PRO A 187 0.41 -17.78 2.41
CA PRO A 187 0.35 -16.87 3.54
C PRO A 187 -1.01 -16.83 4.25
N LEU A 188 -2.07 -17.39 3.64
CA LEU A 188 -3.39 -17.51 4.26
C LEU A 188 -3.57 -18.83 5.06
N ALA A 189 -2.70 -19.84 4.87
CA ALA A 189 -2.76 -21.14 5.55
C ALA A 189 -2.06 -21.11 6.91
#